data_67792571d173d871114bc104ea60ceef
#
_entry.id   67792571d173d871114bc104ea60ceef
#
_cell.length_a   1.000
_cell.length_b   1.000
_cell.length_c   1.000
_cell.angle_alpha   90.00
_cell.angle_beta   90.00
_cell.angle_gamma   90.00
#
_symmetry.space_group_name_H-M   'P 1'
#
loop_
_entity.id
_entity.type
_entity.pdbx_description
1 polymer ?
#
loop_
_entity_poly.entity_id
_entity_poly.type
_entity_poly.pdbx_seq_one_letter_code
_entity_poly.pdbx_strand_id
1 'polypeptide(L)'
;MSNPGFLLSIASVGLVLAATPVMAQTKPAGADVPAAPSTPAQSSLVVGALQIGSAPNLVVAGVDISVASDSIVYSYFFKNTGSAELDVAASVSLPELQASADRSETWALAANDPENPVGLTITAAGTPVTTQAEVHANALGIDRRTEIKAEHLPLIPFGAELDKAVAALSPDAADRLAALGVVSPRDPAQPKAPVMADWSLDVVRSWRQVLPPGKTTPIVVKFSPVKAQYALAKGDQEDLDDMKDEICLKPVVLSALQSRLKGSGAWKVTDISIAADLPSHWIDSSRPTLSVQKPKPDMIVAFCGMDEKTASRPTVLGAAPDDADEVRIVIFEPAAK
;
A
#
# COMPACT_ATOMS: atom_id res chain seq x y z
N MET A 1 -9.94 32.30 -60.38
CA MET A 1 -10.44 31.37 -61.41
C MET A 1 -11.13 30.24 -60.67
N SER A 2 -12.44 30.19 -60.86
CA SER A 2 -13.37 29.08 -60.87
C SER A 2 -13.59 28.23 -59.61
N ASN A 3 -14.68 28.52 -58.94
CA ASN A 3 -15.52 27.57 -58.17
C ASN A 3 -16.30 26.67 -59.14
N PRO A 4 -16.71 25.48 -58.80
CA PRO A 4 -18.09 25.19 -58.48
C PRO A 4 -18.19 24.19 -57.28
N GLY A 5 -19.08 24.29 -56.31
CA GLY A 5 -20.54 24.18 -56.40
C GLY A 5 -21.03 22.73 -56.36
N PHE A 6 -21.40 22.20 -55.18
CA PHE A 6 -22.20 20.94 -55.12
C PHE A 6 -23.38 21.01 -54.14
N LEU A 7 -24.47 20.52 -54.63
CA LEU A 7 -25.85 20.62 -54.22
C LEU A 7 -26.20 19.82 -52.94
N LEU A 8 -27.11 20.42 -52.16
CA LEU A 8 -27.89 19.74 -51.12
C LEU A 8 -28.85 18.70 -51.74
N SER A 9 -28.91 17.52 -51.12
CA SER A 9 -30.04 16.60 -51.26
C SER A 9 -30.64 16.33 -49.89
N ILE A 10 -31.83 16.79 -49.69
CA ILE A 10 -32.71 16.54 -48.54
C ILE A 10 -33.44 15.20 -48.82
N ALA A 11 -33.22 14.19 -48.00
CA ALA A 11 -34.03 12.98 -47.99
C ALA A 11 -34.87 12.94 -46.71
N SER A 12 -36.18 13.12 -46.88
CA SER A 12 -37.18 12.94 -45.83
C SER A 12 -37.40 11.45 -45.57
N VAL A 13 -37.23 11.01 -44.33
CA VAL A 13 -37.62 9.66 -43.91
C VAL A 13 -38.74 9.77 -42.87
N GLY A 14 -39.83 9.12 -43.21
CA GLY A 14 -41.09 9.15 -42.44
C GLY A 14 -40.96 8.38 -41.11
N LEU A 15 -41.62 8.97 -40.11
CA LEU A 15 -41.80 8.44 -38.78
C LEU A 15 -42.95 7.41 -38.77
N VAL A 16 -42.62 6.13 -38.57
CA VAL A 16 -43.62 5.08 -38.30
C VAL A 16 -43.65 4.85 -36.78
N LEU A 17 -44.74 5.29 -36.16
CA LEU A 17 -45.08 4.98 -34.78
C LEU A 17 -45.58 3.53 -34.69
N ALA A 18 -44.77 2.64 -34.14
CA ALA A 18 -45.20 1.31 -33.72
C ALA A 18 -45.53 1.34 -32.23
N ALA A 19 -46.80 1.14 -31.91
CA ALA A 19 -47.27 0.95 -30.53
C ALA A 19 -46.83 -0.43 -30.04
N THR A 20 -45.95 -0.49 -29.01
CA THR A 20 -45.62 -1.72 -28.30
C THR A 20 -46.56 -1.95 -27.11
N PRO A 21 -47.06 -3.19 -26.91
CA PRO A 21 -47.92 -3.48 -25.76
C PRO A 21 -47.05 -3.50 -24.46
N VAL A 22 -47.59 -2.83 -23.44
CA VAL A 22 -47.09 -2.87 -22.08
C VAL A 22 -47.30 -4.28 -21.52
N MET A 23 -46.23 -5.08 -21.45
CA MET A 23 -46.20 -6.30 -20.66
C MET A 23 -45.97 -5.96 -19.20
N ALA A 24 -46.92 -6.32 -18.36
CA ALA A 24 -46.79 -6.24 -16.90
C ALA A 24 -45.62 -7.12 -16.46
N GLN A 25 -44.57 -6.50 -15.95
CA GLN A 25 -43.46 -7.21 -15.31
C GLN A 25 -43.93 -7.72 -13.95
N THR A 26 -44.15 -9.02 -13.84
CA THR A 26 -44.19 -9.72 -12.56
C THR A 26 -42.84 -9.65 -11.92
N LYS A 27 -42.78 -8.99 -10.74
CA LYS A 27 -41.61 -8.95 -9.84
C LYS A 27 -41.15 -10.37 -9.54
N PRO A 28 -39.91 -10.79 -9.89
CA PRO A 28 -39.43 -12.08 -9.45
C PRO A 28 -39.22 -12.01 -7.93
N ALA A 29 -39.68 -13.06 -7.22
CA ALA A 29 -39.45 -13.29 -5.83
C ALA A 29 -37.93 -13.30 -5.58
N GLY A 30 -37.55 -12.70 -4.44
CA GLY A 30 -36.15 -12.50 -4.08
C GLY A 30 -35.29 -13.74 -4.26
N ALA A 31 -34.35 -13.66 -5.16
CA ALA A 31 -33.15 -14.46 -5.07
C ALA A 31 -32.30 -13.79 -3.97
N ASP A 32 -32.09 -14.49 -2.87
CA ASP A 32 -31.03 -14.19 -1.93
C ASP A 32 -29.73 -14.13 -2.75
N VAL A 33 -29.25 -12.90 -2.97
CA VAL A 33 -27.89 -12.69 -3.47
C VAL A 33 -27.02 -13.14 -2.29
N PRO A 34 -26.19 -14.19 -2.43
CA PRO A 34 -25.24 -14.52 -1.40
C PRO A 34 -24.42 -13.26 -1.15
N ALA A 35 -24.34 -12.83 0.11
CA ALA A 35 -23.40 -11.81 0.51
C ALA A 35 -22.03 -12.27 -0.01
N ALA A 36 -21.40 -11.44 -0.85
CA ALA A 36 -20.03 -11.67 -1.26
C ALA A 36 -19.22 -11.86 0.03
N PRO A 37 -18.36 -12.88 0.12
CA PRO A 37 -17.47 -13.02 1.27
C PRO A 37 -16.71 -11.69 1.36
N SER A 38 -16.82 -11.03 2.50
CA SER A 38 -16.02 -9.88 2.85
C SER A 38 -14.61 -10.38 3.13
N THR A 39 -13.85 -10.69 2.06
CA THR A 39 -12.40 -10.73 2.17
C THR A 39 -12.02 -9.32 2.60
N PRO A 40 -11.35 -9.13 3.74
CA PRO A 40 -10.84 -7.81 4.09
C PRO A 40 -9.99 -7.36 2.91
N ALA A 41 -10.35 -6.25 2.30
CA ALA A 41 -9.53 -5.62 1.30
C ALA A 41 -8.23 -5.24 2.02
N GLN A 42 -7.21 -6.07 1.86
CA GLN A 42 -5.88 -5.79 2.38
C GLN A 42 -5.29 -4.67 1.53
N SER A 43 -5.52 -3.45 1.96
CA SER A 43 -4.69 -2.35 1.51
C SER A 43 -3.33 -2.51 2.18
N SER A 44 -2.42 -3.20 1.50
CA SER A 44 -1.03 -3.25 1.94
C SER A 44 -0.43 -1.86 1.82
N LEU A 45 -0.11 -1.27 2.95
CA LEU A 45 0.57 0.02 2.98
C LEU A 45 2.07 -0.22 2.76
N VAL A 46 2.50 -0.21 1.52
CA VAL A 46 3.87 -0.52 1.10
C VAL A 46 4.64 0.75 0.80
N VAL A 47 5.84 0.88 1.36
CA VAL A 47 6.83 1.86 0.91
C VAL A 47 7.36 1.39 -0.44
N GLY A 48 7.26 2.22 -1.46
CA GLY A 48 7.70 1.89 -2.80
C GLY A 48 9.21 1.62 -2.88
N ALA A 49 9.63 0.85 -3.87
CA ALA A 49 11.03 0.63 -4.15
C ALA A 49 11.74 1.94 -4.51
N LEU A 50 13.05 2.00 -4.24
CA LEU A 50 13.88 3.13 -4.64
C LEU A 50 13.85 3.28 -6.17
N GLN A 51 13.36 4.41 -6.64
CA GLN A 51 13.46 4.84 -8.03
C GLN A 51 14.73 5.67 -8.23
N ILE A 52 15.50 5.38 -9.27
CA ILE A 52 16.70 6.13 -9.60
C ILE A 52 16.71 6.47 -11.09
N GLY A 53 17.16 7.68 -11.41
CA GLY A 53 17.24 8.15 -12.79
C GLY A 53 18.16 7.28 -13.64
N SER A 54 17.76 7.06 -14.89
CA SER A 54 18.53 6.26 -15.85
C SER A 54 19.82 6.98 -16.26
N ALA A 55 20.93 6.25 -16.27
CA ALA A 55 22.21 6.71 -16.80
C ALA A 55 22.95 5.56 -17.50
N PRO A 56 23.67 5.83 -18.61
CA PRO A 56 24.27 4.80 -19.47
C PRO A 56 25.23 3.85 -18.75
N ASN A 57 25.87 4.28 -17.67
CA ASN A 57 26.89 3.53 -16.96
C ASN A 57 26.45 3.17 -15.52
N LEU A 58 25.16 3.28 -15.24
CA LEU A 58 24.60 2.91 -13.95
C LEU A 58 24.12 1.46 -13.97
N VAL A 59 24.63 0.64 -13.04
CA VAL A 59 24.26 -0.75 -12.87
C VAL A 59 23.86 -0.97 -11.42
N VAL A 60 22.78 -1.72 -11.20
CA VAL A 60 22.43 -2.25 -9.86
C VAL A 60 23.18 -3.56 -9.68
N ALA A 61 24.09 -3.59 -8.71
CA ALA A 61 24.94 -4.75 -8.42
C ALA A 61 24.30 -5.71 -7.41
N GLY A 62 23.27 -5.30 -6.69
CA GLY A 62 22.54 -6.14 -5.74
C GLY A 62 21.52 -5.36 -4.93
N VAL A 63 20.55 -6.08 -4.36
CA VAL A 63 19.63 -5.56 -3.34
C VAL A 63 19.47 -6.58 -2.23
N ASP A 64 19.64 -6.13 -1.00
CA ASP A 64 19.37 -6.90 0.21
C ASP A 64 18.19 -6.26 0.96
N ILE A 65 17.23 -7.08 1.36
CA ILE A 65 16.06 -6.65 2.12
C ILE A 65 16.09 -7.35 3.48
N SER A 66 16.09 -6.57 4.55
CA SER A 66 16.00 -7.09 5.92
C SER A 66 14.72 -6.59 6.58
N VAL A 67 13.90 -7.52 7.07
CA VAL A 67 12.63 -7.24 7.73
C VAL A 67 12.70 -7.68 9.18
N ALA A 68 12.44 -6.76 10.08
CA ALA A 68 12.19 -6.99 11.49
C ALA A 68 10.78 -6.48 11.84
N SER A 69 10.29 -6.80 13.03
CA SER A 69 8.94 -6.40 13.45
C SER A 69 8.73 -4.89 13.55
N ASP A 70 9.80 -4.12 13.69
CA ASP A 70 9.81 -2.67 13.91
C ASP A 70 10.59 -1.89 12.83
N SER A 71 11.28 -2.58 11.92
CA SER A 71 12.06 -1.92 10.88
C SER A 71 12.21 -2.78 9.63
N ILE A 72 12.16 -2.11 8.47
CA ILE A 72 12.53 -2.66 7.17
C ILE A 72 13.71 -1.89 6.65
N VAL A 73 14.69 -2.60 6.11
CA VAL A 73 15.92 -2.03 5.56
C VAL A 73 16.15 -2.59 4.17
N TYR A 74 16.16 -1.71 3.17
CA TYR A 74 16.63 -2.02 1.83
C TYR A 74 18.04 -1.50 1.67
N SER A 75 18.94 -2.35 1.19
CA SER A 75 20.32 -2.00 0.84
C SER A 75 20.52 -2.20 -0.64
N TYR A 76 20.52 -1.09 -1.39
CA TYR A 76 20.78 -1.08 -2.83
C TYR A 76 22.26 -0.82 -3.10
N PHE A 77 22.86 -1.59 -4.01
CA PHE A 77 24.27 -1.44 -4.38
C PHE A 77 24.34 -0.94 -5.84
N PHE A 78 24.53 0.37 -6.01
CA PHE A 78 24.64 1.00 -7.33
C PHE A 78 26.11 1.10 -7.74
N LYS A 79 26.44 0.63 -8.93
CA LYS A 79 27.78 0.73 -9.50
C LYS A 79 27.78 1.69 -10.69
N ASN A 80 28.60 2.74 -10.61
CA ASN A 80 28.96 3.55 -11.76
C ASN A 80 30.13 2.88 -12.49
N THR A 81 29.88 2.33 -13.69
CA THR A 81 30.91 1.66 -14.51
C THR A 81 31.66 2.62 -15.42
N GLY A 82 31.25 3.89 -15.47
CA GLY A 82 31.86 4.93 -16.27
C GLY A 82 33.11 5.54 -15.64
N SER A 83 33.75 6.43 -16.40
CA SER A 83 34.94 7.20 -15.98
C SER A 83 34.58 8.58 -15.40
N ALA A 84 33.34 9.03 -15.54
CA ALA A 84 32.84 10.29 -15.00
C ALA A 84 31.86 10.05 -13.85
N GLU A 85 31.74 11.03 -12.98
CA GLU A 85 30.73 11.05 -11.92
C GLU A 85 29.33 11.11 -12.54
N LEU A 86 28.36 10.38 -11.96
CA LEU A 86 26.95 10.46 -12.30
C LEU A 86 26.20 11.23 -11.21
N ASP A 87 25.43 12.22 -11.64
CA ASP A 87 24.50 12.95 -10.77
C ASP A 87 23.07 12.64 -11.25
N VAL A 88 22.34 11.83 -10.50
CA VAL A 88 21.03 11.30 -10.88
C VAL A 88 19.96 11.68 -9.85
N ALA A 89 18.72 11.84 -10.31
CA ALA A 89 17.58 11.96 -9.39
C ALA A 89 17.27 10.61 -8.76
N ALA A 90 16.88 10.64 -7.51
CA ALA A 90 16.43 9.46 -6.80
C ALA A 90 15.18 9.80 -5.98
N SER A 91 14.26 8.83 -5.80
CA SER A 91 13.05 9.01 -5.01
C SER A 91 12.55 7.71 -4.40
N VAL A 92 11.78 7.85 -3.33
CA VAL A 92 11.02 6.77 -2.68
C VAL A 92 9.62 7.29 -2.42
N SER A 93 8.61 6.56 -2.88
CA SER A 93 7.21 6.83 -2.55
C SER A 93 6.88 6.19 -1.22
N LEU A 94 6.29 6.95 -0.31
CA LEU A 94 5.76 6.42 0.95
C LEU A 94 4.40 5.75 0.68
N PRO A 95 3.89 4.94 1.62
CA PRO A 95 2.56 4.34 1.46
C PRO A 95 1.51 5.42 1.28
N GLU A 96 0.58 5.21 0.36
CA GLU A 96 -0.62 6.02 0.29
C GLU A 96 -1.49 5.74 1.52
N LEU A 97 -1.65 6.76 2.36
CA LEU A 97 -2.50 6.66 3.54
C LEU A 97 -3.91 7.09 3.17
N GLN A 98 -4.86 6.17 3.22
CA GLN A 98 -6.26 6.43 2.88
C GLN A 98 -7.12 6.55 4.13
N ALA A 99 -8.15 7.39 4.08
CA ALA A 99 -9.21 7.36 5.05
C ALA A 99 -9.92 6.01 4.97
N SER A 100 -9.81 5.20 6.01
CA SER A 100 -10.49 3.90 6.05
C SER A 100 -11.95 4.08 6.43
N ALA A 101 -12.85 3.57 5.59
CA ALA A 101 -14.26 3.45 5.93
C ALA A 101 -14.48 2.37 7.01
N ASP A 102 -13.60 1.39 7.08
CA ASP A 102 -13.60 0.35 8.12
C ASP A 102 -12.62 0.71 9.24
N ARG A 103 -13.15 1.31 10.31
CA ARG A 103 -12.40 1.71 11.49
C ARG A 103 -11.89 0.54 12.34
N SER A 104 -12.12 -0.70 11.92
CA SER A 104 -11.62 -1.89 12.62
C SER A 104 -10.10 -2.07 12.45
N GLU A 105 -9.51 -1.49 11.41
CA GLU A 105 -8.08 -1.54 11.16
C GLU A 105 -7.36 -0.36 11.85
N THR A 106 -6.57 -0.67 12.85
CA THR A 106 -5.73 0.33 13.54
C THR A 106 -4.34 0.34 12.91
N TRP A 107 -4.09 1.32 12.05
CA TRP A 107 -2.75 1.55 11.49
C TRP A 107 -1.86 2.25 12.53
N ALA A 108 -0.76 1.60 12.90
CA ALA A 108 0.25 2.21 13.75
C ALA A 108 1.34 2.85 12.87
N LEU A 109 1.34 4.17 12.79
CA LEU A 109 2.41 4.93 12.14
C LEU A 109 3.60 5.11 13.08
N ALA A 110 4.81 5.23 12.51
CA ALA A 110 6.02 5.51 13.28
C ALA A 110 6.05 6.94 13.84
N ALA A 111 5.42 7.87 13.12
CA ALA A 111 5.35 9.27 13.52
C ALA A 111 4.04 9.92 13.05
N ASN A 112 3.56 10.91 13.80
CA ASN A 112 2.46 11.77 13.38
C ASN A 112 3.01 12.97 12.54
N ASP A 113 3.82 12.64 11.55
CA ASP A 113 4.43 13.58 10.61
C ASP A 113 3.93 13.28 9.20
N PRO A 114 3.10 14.15 8.59
CA PRO A 114 2.56 13.91 7.27
C PRO A 114 3.63 13.87 6.16
N GLU A 115 4.82 14.42 6.39
CA GLU A 115 5.94 14.32 5.44
C GLU A 115 6.74 13.03 5.60
N ASN A 116 6.64 12.35 6.76
CA ASN A 116 7.41 11.15 7.05
C ASN A 116 6.70 10.20 8.04
N PRO A 117 5.50 9.72 7.72
CA PRO A 117 4.68 8.92 8.65
C PRO A 117 5.30 7.57 9.02
N VAL A 118 6.21 7.06 8.20
CA VAL A 118 6.90 5.77 8.42
C VAL A 118 8.29 5.92 9.04
N GLY A 119 8.73 7.15 9.36
CA GLY A 119 10.06 7.38 9.91
C GLY A 119 11.19 7.00 8.95
N LEU A 120 11.00 7.26 7.65
CA LEU A 120 11.98 6.97 6.60
C LEU A 120 13.30 7.69 6.87
N THR A 121 14.39 6.95 6.78
CA THR A 121 15.76 7.47 6.78
C THR A 121 16.54 6.89 5.61
N ILE A 122 17.39 7.71 4.98
CA ILE A 122 18.19 7.31 3.83
C ILE A 122 19.65 7.66 4.11
N THR A 123 20.53 6.71 3.79
CA THR A 123 21.99 6.96 3.80
C THR A 123 22.60 6.52 2.47
N ALA A 124 23.59 7.28 1.99
CA ALA A 124 24.40 6.91 0.83
C ALA A 124 25.87 6.80 1.27
N ALA A 125 26.49 5.66 1.00
CA ALA A 125 27.84 5.35 1.48
C ALA A 125 28.03 5.61 3.00
N GLY A 126 27.00 5.34 3.81
CA GLY A 126 26.98 5.56 5.25
C GLY A 126 26.72 7.01 5.71
N THR A 127 26.57 7.95 4.79
CA THR A 127 26.27 9.36 5.11
C THR A 127 24.76 9.62 4.98
N PRO A 128 24.11 10.27 5.97
CA PRO A 128 22.70 10.65 5.85
C PRO A 128 22.44 11.54 4.64
N VAL A 129 21.33 11.25 3.93
CA VAL A 129 20.89 12.00 2.77
C VAL A 129 19.76 12.94 3.18
N THR A 130 19.89 14.22 2.82
CA THR A 130 18.80 15.20 2.95
C THR A 130 17.85 15.03 1.77
N THR A 131 16.58 14.77 2.05
CA THR A 131 15.53 14.61 1.03
C THR A 131 14.55 15.77 1.05
N GLN A 132 13.89 16.00 -0.08
CA GLN A 132 12.73 16.89 -0.20
C GLN A 132 11.45 16.04 -0.14
N ALA A 133 10.42 16.53 0.55
CA ALA A 133 9.10 15.90 0.57
C ALA A 133 8.17 16.60 -0.40
N GLU A 134 7.57 15.84 -1.29
CA GLU A 134 6.41 16.25 -2.07
C GLU A 134 5.19 15.57 -1.45
N VAL A 135 4.24 16.35 -0.96
CA VAL A 135 3.08 15.88 -0.19
C VAL A 135 1.80 16.28 -0.92
N HIS A 136 0.89 15.35 -1.14
CA HIS A 136 -0.43 15.60 -1.71
C HIS A 136 -1.51 14.98 -0.82
N ALA A 137 -2.59 15.72 -0.58
CA ALA A 137 -3.78 15.20 0.07
C ALA A 137 -4.93 15.21 -0.95
N ASN A 138 -5.17 14.05 -1.55
CA ASN A 138 -6.03 13.91 -2.72
C ASN A 138 -7.46 13.54 -2.33
N ALA A 139 -8.43 14.35 -2.78
CA ALA A 139 -9.84 14.01 -2.72
C ALA A 139 -10.43 14.15 -4.13
N LEU A 140 -11.12 13.12 -4.61
CA LEU A 140 -11.65 13.05 -5.98
C LEU A 140 -10.56 13.32 -7.05
N GLY A 141 -9.32 12.89 -6.80
CA GLY A 141 -8.18 13.06 -7.72
C GLY A 141 -7.60 14.48 -7.76
N ILE A 142 -7.97 15.36 -6.82
CA ILE A 142 -7.49 16.75 -6.74
C ILE A 142 -6.77 16.95 -5.40
N ASP A 143 -5.59 17.57 -5.42
CA ASP A 143 -4.87 17.95 -4.20
C ASP A 143 -5.65 19.03 -3.44
N ARG A 144 -6.08 18.70 -2.23
CA ARG A 144 -6.92 19.51 -1.33
C ARG A 144 -6.19 19.95 -0.06
N ARG A 145 -4.86 19.89 -0.04
CA ARG A 145 -4.06 20.30 1.14
C ARG A 145 -4.39 21.71 1.64
N THR A 146 -4.66 22.63 0.72
CA THR A 146 -4.98 24.01 1.06
C THR A 146 -6.28 24.10 1.84
N GLU A 147 -7.32 23.42 1.36
CA GLU A 147 -8.63 23.41 1.98
C GLU A 147 -8.63 22.67 3.31
N ILE A 148 -7.94 21.53 3.39
CA ILE A 148 -7.77 20.73 4.62
C ILE A 148 -7.06 21.56 5.69
N LYS A 149 -5.96 22.22 5.34
CA LYS A 149 -5.20 23.09 6.27
C LYS A 149 -5.96 24.35 6.69
N ALA A 150 -6.78 24.93 5.79
CA ALA A 150 -7.59 26.10 6.11
C ALA A 150 -8.62 25.83 7.21
N GLU A 151 -9.08 24.57 7.33
CA GLU A 151 -9.99 24.13 8.40
C GLU A 151 -9.22 23.48 9.59
N HIS A 152 -7.90 23.64 9.65
CA HIS A 152 -7.02 23.11 10.70
C HIS A 152 -7.10 21.58 10.88
N LEU A 153 -7.45 20.86 9.82
CA LEU A 153 -7.46 19.39 9.82
C LEU A 153 -6.04 18.83 9.65
N PRO A 154 -5.67 17.76 10.37
CA PRO A 154 -4.45 16.99 10.09
C PRO A 154 -4.47 16.45 8.67
N LEU A 155 -3.30 16.36 8.01
CA LEU A 155 -3.21 15.78 6.67
C LEU A 155 -3.28 14.24 6.68
N ILE A 156 -2.85 13.60 7.77
CA ILE A 156 -3.00 12.15 7.95
C ILE A 156 -4.51 11.85 8.07
N PRO A 157 -5.09 11.00 7.17
CA PRO A 157 -6.53 10.90 7.02
C PRO A 157 -7.23 9.99 8.03
N PHE A 158 -6.59 9.68 9.16
CA PHE A 158 -7.13 8.85 10.24
C PHE A 158 -6.46 9.18 11.59
N GLY A 159 -7.05 8.65 12.67
CA GLY A 159 -6.53 8.78 14.03
C GLY A 159 -7.28 9.78 14.90
N ALA A 160 -7.08 9.68 16.21
CA ALA A 160 -7.85 10.41 17.20
C ALA A 160 -7.77 11.95 17.09
N GLU A 161 -6.64 12.48 16.60
CA GLU A 161 -6.49 13.92 16.37
C GLU A 161 -7.39 14.40 15.24
N LEU A 162 -7.46 13.63 14.15
CA LEU A 162 -8.35 13.91 13.04
C LEU A 162 -9.82 13.78 13.45
N ASP A 163 -10.18 12.69 14.13
CA ASP A 163 -11.55 12.48 14.60
C ASP A 163 -12.05 13.66 15.45
N LYS A 164 -11.18 14.15 16.35
CA LYS A 164 -11.47 15.34 17.15
C LYS A 164 -11.62 16.61 16.31
N ALA A 165 -10.74 16.82 15.34
CA ALA A 165 -10.76 17.99 14.46
C ALA A 165 -12.01 17.99 13.58
N VAL A 166 -12.35 16.86 12.98
CA VAL A 166 -13.55 16.68 12.14
C VAL A 166 -14.83 16.89 12.95
N ALA A 167 -14.89 16.35 14.18
CA ALA A 167 -16.02 16.56 15.08
C ALA A 167 -16.20 18.03 15.51
N ALA A 168 -15.14 18.84 15.45
CA ALA A 168 -15.17 20.26 15.78
C ALA A 168 -15.56 21.18 14.60
N LEU A 169 -15.69 20.63 13.37
CA LEU A 169 -16.08 21.41 12.21
C LEU A 169 -17.45 22.06 12.39
N SER A 170 -17.57 23.32 11.97
CA SER A 170 -18.88 23.95 11.85
C SER A 170 -19.72 23.28 10.76
N PRO A 171 -21.06 23.33 10.83
CA PRO A 171 -21.92 22.81 9.77
C PRO A 171 -21.52 23.30 8.38
N ASP A 172 -21.31 24.60 8.23
CA ASP A 172 -20.96 25.23 6.96
C ASP A 172 -19.59 24.79 6.44
N ALA A 173 -18.62 24.58 7.32
CA ALA A 173 -17.30 24.08 6.96
C ALA A 173 -17.39 22.62 6.48
N ALA A 174 -18.13 21.77 7.20
CA ALA A 174 -18.33 20.38 6.82
C ALA A 174 -19.05 20.26 5.47
N ASP A 175 -20.08 21.07 5.23
CA ASP A 175 -20.82 21.08 3.96
C ASP A 175 -19.93 21.55 2.79
N ARG A 176 -19.09 22.57 3.00
CA ARG A 176 -18.08 22.97 2.00
C ARG A 176 -17.08 21.87 1.68
N LEU A 177 -16.52 21.23 2.72
CA LEU A 177 -15.55 20.15 2.54
C LEU A 177 -16.20 18.92 1.89
N ALA A 178 -17.45 18.62 2.20
CA ALA A 178 -18.22 17.54 1.55
C ALA A 178 -18.44 17.84 0.06
N ALA A 179 -18.75 19.08 -0.30
CA ALA A 179 -18.88 19.48 -1.70
C ALA A 179 -17.56 19.36 -2.50
N LEU A 180 -16.42 19.37 -1.82
CA LEU A 180 -15.07 19.16 -2.39
C LEU A 180 -14.62 17.69 -2.34
N GLY A 181 -15.43 16.79 -1.75
CA GLY A 181 -15.07 15.38 -1.55
C GLY A 181 -14.04 15.13 -0.46
N VAL A 182 -13.73 16.14 0.36
CA VAL A 182 -12.74 16.02 1.45
C VAL A 182 -13.30 15.26 2.66
N VAL A 183 -14.59 15.40 2.90
CA VAL A 183 -15.28 14.62 3.93
C VAL A 183 -16.56 14.02 3.35
N SER A 184 -17.06 12.95 4.00
CA SER A 184 -18.34 12.35 3.62
C SER A 184 -19.49 13.34 3.77
N PRO A 185 -20.51 13.30 2.89
CA PRO A 185 -21.73 14.06 3.07
C PRO A 185 -22.41 13.69 4.39
N ARG A 186 -23.08 14.66 5.02
CA ARG A 186 -23.90 14.39 6.20
C ARG A 186 -25.09 13.51 5.83
N ASP A 187 -25.35 12.52 6.65
CA ASP A 187 -26.57 11.73 6.52
C ASP A 187 -27.78 12.56 6.99
N PRO A 188 -28.75 12.87 6.12
CA PRO A 188 -29.95 13.59 6.52
C PRO A 188 -30.76 12.89 7.62
N ALA A 189 -30.66 11.56 7.72
CA ALA A 189 -31.31 10.77 8.76
C ALA A 189 -30.57 10.87 10.11
N GLN A 190 -29.27 11.24 10.08
CA GLN A 190 -28.40 11.37 11.25
C GLN A 190 -27.63 12.70 11.25
N PRO A 191 -28.30 13.86 11.31
CA PRO A 191 -27.67 15.16 11.10
C PRO A 191 -26.62 15.53 12.16
N LYS A 192 -26.60 14.79 13.27
CA LYS A 192 -25.64 14.97 14.37
C LYS A 192 -24.45 13.99 14.28
N ALA A 193 -24.49 13.01 13.39
CA ALA A 193 -23.35 12.12 13.17
C ALA A 193 -22.15 12.93 12.65
N PRO A 194 -20.93 12.65 13.14
CA PRO A 194 -19.75 13.29 12.57
C PRO A 194 -19.58 12.87 11.11
N VAL A 195 -19.15 13.80 10.27
CA VAL A 195 -18.66 13.48 8.93
C VAL A 195 -17.33 12.72 9.05
N MET A 196 -16.98 11.97 8.03
CA MET A 196 -15.72 11.20 8.00
C MET A 196 -14.78 11.79 6.96
N ALA A 197 -13.49 11.68 7.19
CA ALA A 197 -12.46 12.00 6.22
C ALA A 197 -12.62 11.12 4.96
N ASP A 198 -12.36 11.69 3.79
CA ASP A 198 -12.48 11.00 2.50
C ASP A 198 -11.38 11.48 1.53
N TRP A 199 -10.14 11.53 2.01
CA TRP A 199 -8.96 11.83 1.18
C TRP A 199 -7.88 10.80 1.40
N SER A 200 -6.93 10.73 0.46
CA SER A 200 -5.66 10.02 0.63
C SER A 200 -4.50 11.01 0.81
N LEU A 201 -3.46 10.56 1.53
CA LEU A 201 -2.21 11.28 1.68
C LEU A 201 -1.11 10.53 0.93
N ASP A 202 -0.54 11.17 -0.10
CA ASP A 202 0.58 10.69 -0.89
C ASP A 202 1.83 11.49 -0.58
N VAL A 203 2.94 10.81 -0.38
CA VAL A 203 4.23 11.43 -0.09
C VAL A 203 5.34 10.80 -0.93
N VAL A 204 6.10 11.63 -1.62
CA VAL A 204 7.31 11.21 -2.32
C VAL A 204 8.51 11.92 -1.70
N ARG A 205 9.53 11.14 -1.35
CA ARG A 205 10.82 11.66 -0.85
C ARG A 205 11.83 11.62 -1.99
N SER A 206 12.39 12.75 -2.39
CA SER A 206 13.31 12.86 -3.52
C SER A 206 14.62 13.55 -3.15
N TRP A 207 15.71 13.23 -3.87
CA TRP A 207 17.03 13.85 -3.72
C TRP A 207 17.88 13.71 -4.99
N ARG A 208 19.01 14.39 -5.00
CA ARG A 208 20.06 14.19 -6.01
C ARG A 208 21.11 13.24 -5.44
N GLN A 209 21.44 12.20 -6.21
CA GLN A 209 22.41 11.19 -5.82
C GLN A 209 23.65 11.26 -6.71
N VAL A 210 24.79 11.53 -6.08
CA VAL A 210 26.09 11.50 -6.74
C VAL A 210 26.71 10.11 -6.60
N LEU A 211 27.14 9.54 -7.74
CA LEU A 211 27.76 8.22 -7.83
C LEU A 211 29.16 8.36 -8.45
N PRO A 212 30.23 8.18 -7.65
CA PRO A 212 31.61 8.31 -8.10
C PRO A 212 31.98 7.27 -9.18
N PRO A 213 32.88 7.61 -10.13
CA PRO A 213 33.26 6.72 -11.22
C PRO A 213 33.95 5.44 -10.71
N GLY A 214 33.64 4.30 -11.31
CA GLY A 214 34.23 3.01 -11.05
C GLY A 214 33.91 2.42 -9.66
N LYS A 215 33.06 3.07 -8.84
CA LYS A 215 32.75 2.64 -7.48
C LYS A 215 31.34 2.07 -7.36
N THR A 216 31.17 1.18 -6.38
CA THR A 216 29.84 0.76 -5.89
C THR A 216 29.48 1.63 -4.70
N THR A 217 28.31 2.26 -4.77
CA THR A 217 27.75 3.11 -3.71
C THR A 217 26.57 2.39 -3.09
N PRO A 218 26.62 1.99 -1.82
CA PRO A 218 25.44 1.50 -1.12
C PRO A 218 24.49 2.66 -0.79
N ILE A 219 23.23 2.50 -1.11
CA ILE A 219 22.13 3.36 -0.66
C ILE A 219 21.24 2.52 0.23
N VAL A 220 21.11 2.94 1.49
CA VAL A 220 20.30 2.24 2.48
C VAL A 220 19.05 3.06 2.77
N VAL A 221 17.89 2.45 2.56
CA VAL A 221 16.57 3.00 2.86
C VAL A 221 16.01 2.22 4.04
N LYS A 222 15.78 2.90 5.17
CA LYS A 222 15.25 2.29 6.39
C LYS A 222 13.98 3.01 6.84
N PHE A 223 12.96 2.24 7.24
CA PHE A 223 11.69 2.75 7.76
C PHE A 223 11.03 1.74 8.69
N SER A 224 10.01 2.17 9.42
CA SER A 224 9.14 1.30 10.20
C SER A 224 8.02 0.75 9.31
N PRO A 225 7.73 -0.56 9.35
CA PRO A 225 6.64 -1.12 8.56
C PRO A 225 5.29 -0.56 9.04
N VAL A 226 4.42 -0.24 8.11
CA VAL A 226 2.99 -0.14 8.41
C VAL A 226 2.46 -1.56 8.36
N LYS A 227 1.90 -2.03 9.46
CA LYS A 227 1.55 -3.43 9.65
C LYS A 227 0.12 -3.58 10.12
N ALA A 228 -0.59 -4.57 9.58
CA ALA A 228 -1.84 -5.03 10.15
C ALA A 228 -1.56 -6.01 11.29
N GLN A 229 -2.33 -5.92 12.37
CA GLN A 229 -2.28 -6.84 13.49
C GLN A 229 -3.68 -7.32 13.83
N TYR A 230 -3.85 -8.63 13.84
CA TYR A 230 -5.12 -9.27 14.17
C TYR A 230 -4.89 -10.58 14.91
N ALA A 231 -5.95 -11.21 15.39
CA ALA A 231 -5.89 -12.49 16.06
C ALA A 231 -6.62 -13.54 15.23
N LEU A 232 -6.04 -14.73 15.11
CA LEU A 232 -6.74 -15.93 14.67
C LEU A 232 -7.02 -16.81 15.87
N ALA A 233 -8.27 -17.21 16.05
CA ALA A 233 -8.75 -18.00 17.15
C ALA A 233 -9.48 -19.27 16.66
N LYS A 234 -10.13 -19.99 17.56
CA LYS A 234 -10.95 -21.13 17.19
C LYS A 234 -12.15 -20.67 16.34
N GLY A 235 -12.26 -21.17 15.15
CA GLY A 235 -13.29 -20.79 14.16
C GLY A 235 -12.69 -20.17 12.91
N ASP A 236 -11.49 -19.56 13.00
CA ASP A 236 -10.84 -18.81 11.91
C ASP A 236 -9.96 -19.71 11.03
N GLN A 237 -10.32 -21.01 10.88
CA GLN A 237 -9.58 -21.93 10.01
C GLN A 237 -9.75 -21.58 8.53
N GLU A 238 -10.89 -21.01 8.15
CA GLU A 238 -11.18 -20.57 6.79
C GLU A 238 -10.27 -19.41 6.41
N ASP A 239 -10.11 -18.40 7.28
CA ASP A 239 -9.20 -17.28 7.06
C ASP A 239 -7.75 -17.74 6.84
N LEU A 240 -7.32 -18.77 7.59
CA LEU A 240 -6.00 -19.37 7.40
C LEU A 240 -5.88 -20.15 6.09
N ASP A 241 -6.96 -20.83 5.66
CA ASP A 241 -7.01 -21.53 4.40
C ASP A 241 -7.04 -20.56 3.20
N ASP A 242 -7.65 -19.39 3.34
CA ASP A 242 -7.69 -18.36 2.30
C ASP A 242 -6.31 -17.72 2.09
N MET A 243 -5.59 -17.41 3.17
CA MET A 243 -4.27 -16.81 3.06
C MET A 243 -3.15 -17.77 2.64
N LYS A 244 -3.36 -19.11 2.71
CA LYS A 244 -2.29 -20.11 2.50
C LYS A 244 -1.58 -19.98 1.15
N ASP A 245 -2.33 -19.68 0.10
CA ASP A 245 -1.77 -19.58 -1.26
C ASP A 245 -1.04 -18.24 -1.46
N GLU A 246 -1.51 -17.17 -0.83
CA GLU A 246 -0.91 -15.83 -0.91
C GLU A 246 0.45 -15.75 -0.22
N ILE A 247 0.66 -16.49 0.86
CA ILE A 247 1.93 -16.56 1.59
C ILE A 247 2.66 -17.90 1.44
N CYS A 248 2.24 -18.71 0.47
CA CYS A 248 2.85 -20.00 0.13
C CYS A 248 3.01 -20.94 1.33
N LEU A 249 2.00 -21.05 2.20
CA LEU A 249 2.04 -21.93 3.38
C LEU A 249 2.20 -23.39 2.98
N LYS A 250 3.26 -24.01 3.47
CA LYS A 250 3.46 -25.44 3.27
C LYS A 250 2.49 -26.25 4.14
N PRO A 251 2.04 -27.44 3.69
CA PRO A 251 1.09 -28.29 4.43
C PRO A 251 1.50 -28.58 5.87
N VAL A 252 2.79 -28.76 6.15
CA VAL A 252 3.30 -29.02 7.50
C VAL A 252 3.13 -27.80 8.41
N VAL A 253 3.38 -26.59 7.89
CA VAL A 253 3.21 -25.34 8.63
C VAL A 253 1.74 -25.07 8.85
N LEU A 254 0.92 -25.19 7.79
CA LEU A 254 -0.53 -25.05 7.87
C LEU A 254 -1.14 -26.00 8.92
N SER A 255 -0.73 -27.27 8.92
CA SER A 255 -1.18 -28.25 9.93
C SER A 255 -0.80 -27.85 11.34
N ALA A 256 0.40 -27.30 11.56
CA ALA A 256 0.83 -26.82 12.86
C ALA A 256 -0.02 -25.63 13.34
N LEU A 257 -0.28 -24.66 12.45
CA LEU A 257 -1.14 -23.51 12.74
C LEU A 257 -2.58 -23.94 13.07
N GLN A 258 -3.18 -24.79 12.22
CA GLN A 258 -4.53 -25.31 12.42
C GLN A 258 -4.67 -26.15 13.69
N SER A 259 -3.65 -26.96 14.03
CA SER A 259 -3.67 -27.79 15.24
C SER A 259 -3.82 -26.96 16.52
N ARG A 260 -3.15 -25.79 16.56
CA ARG A 260 -3.27 -24.86 17.68
C ARG A 260 -4.66 -24.23 17.77
N LEU A 261 -5.24 -23.83 16.64
CA LEU A 261 -6.59 -23.26 16.57
C LEU A 261 -7.66 -24.27 17.03
N LYS A 262 -7.52 -25.56 16.64
CA LYS A 262 -8.42 -26.65 17.10
C LYS A 262 -8.33 -26.88 18.60
N GLY A 263 -7.15 -26.66 19.19
CA GLY A 263 -6.86 -26.90 20.60
C GLY A 263 -7.15 -25.75 21.57
N SER A 264 -7.99 -24.79 21.25
CA SER A 264 -8.28 -23.57 22.04
C SER A 264 -7.12 -22.57 22.18
N GLY A 265 -6.04 -22.72 21.42
CA GLY A 265 -5.01 -21.70 21.30
C GLY A 265 -5.40 -20.64 20.26
N ALA A 266 -4.70 -19.51 20.30
CA ALA A 266 -4.85 -18.45 19.29
C ALA A 266 -3.47 -18.04 18.77
N TRP A 267 -3.48 -17.38 17.62
CA TRP A 267 -2.31 -16.72 17.05
C TRP A 267 -2.54 -15.22 17.02
N LYS A 268 -1.56 -14.46 17.48
CA LYS A 268 -1.44 -13.05 17.11
C LYS A 268 -0.72 -13.00 15.78
N VAL A 269 -1.34 -12.41 14.78
CA VAL A 269 -0.81 -12.31 13.44
C VAL A 269 -0.29 -10.89 13.22
N THR A 270 0.91 -10.79 12.68
CA THR A 270 1.46 -9.53 12.17
C THR A 270 1.69 -9.71 10.68
N ASP A 271 1.04 -8.88 9.90
CA ASP A 271 1.09 -8.88 8.44
C ASP A 271 1.85 -7.66 7.95
N ILE A 272 2.86 -7.88 7.13
CA ILE A 272 3.77 -6.87 6.60
C ILE A 272 3.90 -7.09 5.11
N SER A 273 3.67 -6.04 4.33
CA SER A 273 3.93 -6.05 2.91
C SER A 273 5.16 -5.23 2.57
N ILE A 274 5.96 -5.72 1.65
CA ILE A 274 7.16 -5.05 1.15
C ILE A 274 7.16 -4.99 -0.37
N ALA A 275 7.65 -3.88 -0.94
CA ALA A 275 7.88 -3.80 -2.38
C ALA A 275 8.97 -4.79 -2.79
N ALA A 276 8.68 -5.58 -3.81
CA ALA A 276 9.63 -6.49 -4.45
C ALA A 276 10.06 -5.98 -5.83
N ASP A 277 9.37 -4.96 -6.34
CA ASP A 277 9.68 -4.30 -7.61
C ASP A 277 11.10 -3.72 -7.58
N LEU A 278 11.87 -4.06 -8.61
CA LEU A 278 13.25 -3.63 -8.75
C LEU A 278 13.34 -2.44 -9.70
N PRO A 279 14.31 -1.52 -9.49
CA PRO A 279 14.54 -0.43 -10.44
C PRO A 279 14.64 -0.96 -11.88
N SER A 280 13.96 -0.33 -12.82
CA SER A 280 13.75 -0.74 -14.21
C SER A 280 15.04 -0.95 -15.04
N HIS A 281 16.21 -0.72 -14.45
CA HIS A 281 17.54 -0.87 -15.06
C HIS A 281 18.36 -2.03 -14.47
N TRP A 282 17.68 -2.98 -13.81
CA TRP A 282 18.33 -4.16 -13.30
C TRP A 282 18.84 -5.03 -14.45
N ILE A 283 20.17 -5.11 -14.59
CA ILE A 283 20.82 -5.87 -15.67
C ILE A 283 21.27 -7.26 -15.17
N ASP A 284 21.39 -7.45 -13.87
CA ASP A 284 21.79 -8.73 -13.30
C ASP A 284 20.56 -9.55 -12.89
N SER A 285 20.57 -10.83 -13.25
CA SER A 285 19.51 -11.80 -12.93
C SER A 285 19.44 -12.22 -11.46
N SER A 286 20.18 -11.55 -10.57
CA SER A 286 20.15 -11.85 -9.14
C SER A 286 18.89 -11.25 -8.49
N ARG A 287 18.09 -12.12 -7.89
CA ARG A 287 16.93 -11.73 -7.11
C ARG A 287 17.36 -10.98 -5.85
N PRO A 288 16.52 -10.04 -5.33
CA PRO A 288 16.74 -9.48 -4.02
C PRO A 288 16.84 -10.59 -2.97
N THR A 289 17.86 -10.53 -2.13
CA THR A 289 17.92 -11.41 -0.96
C THR A 289 16.97 -10.86 0.10
N LEU A 290 16.13 -11.73 0.67
CA LEU A 290 15.19 -11.39 1.71
C LEU A 290 15.58 -12.10 3.01
N SER A 291 15.70 -11.34 4.07
CA SER A 291 15.94 -11.85 5.42
C SER A 291 14.88 -11.34 6.39
N VAL A 292 14.17 -12.25 7.07
CA VAL A 292 13.13 -11.91 8.03
C VAL A 292 13.56 -12.35 9.43
N GLN A 293 13.66 -11.42 10.36
CA GLN A 293 14.03 -11.69 11.75
C GLN A 293 12.80 -12.10 12.55
N LYS A 294 12.89 -13.24 13.22
CA LYS A 294 11.89 -13.66 14.19
C LYS A 294 12.08 -12.91 15.51
N PRO A 295 11.08 -12.19 16.01
CA PRO A 295 11.15 -11.58 17.34
C PRO A 295 11.36 -12.59 18.47
N LYS A 296 10.78 -13.81 18.33
CA LYS A 296 10.90 -14.92 19.29
C LYS A 296 11.09 -16.26 18.55
N PRO A 297 11.80 -17.23 19.14
CA PRO A 297 12.07 -18.53 18.49
C PRO A 297 10.82 -19.36 18.15
N ASP A 298 9.75 -19.24 18.94
CA ASP A 298 8.50 -19.98 18.81
C ASP A 298 7.53 -19.39 17.79
N MET A 299 7.87 -18.23 17.21
CA MET A 299 7.11 -17.62 16.11
C MET A 299 7.32 -18.37 14.80
N ILE A 300 6.27 -18.36 13.99
CA ILE A 300 6.30 -18.87 12.62
C ILE A 300 6.31 -17.67 11.66
N VAL A 301 7.20 -17.69 10.69
CA VAL A 301 7.26 -16.72 9.61
C VAL A 301 6.90 -17.44 8.32
N ALA A 302 6.07 -16.83 7.49
CA ALA A 302 5.69 -17.34 6.17
C ALA A 302 5.68 -16.22 5.13
N PHE A 303 6.22 -16.51 3.96
CA PHE A 303 6.17 -15.68 2.76
C PHE A 303 6.54 -16.52 1.53
N CYS A 304 6.09 -16.10 0.35
CA CYS A 304 6.47 -16.75 -0.91
C CYS A 304 7.96 -16.53 -1.19
N GLY A 305 8.67 -17.60 -1.60
CA GLY A 305 10.12 -17.56 -1.84
C GLY A 305 10.99 -17.85 -0.62
N MET A 306 10.42 -18.24 0.52
CA MET A 306 11.13 -18.62 1.74
C MET A 306 11.98 -19.88 1.55
N ASP A 307 13.25 -19.84 2.02
CA ASP A 307 14.09 -21.03 2.14
C ASP A 307 13.71 -21.85 3.39
N GLU A 308 13.06 -22.98 3.16
CA GLU A 308 12.56 -23.88 4.22
C GLU A 308 13.65 -24.34 5.21
N LYS A 309 14.93 -24.45 4.76
CA LYS A 309 16.05 -24.85 5.62
C LYS A 309 16.33 -23.82 6.71
N THR A 310 15.83 -22.60 6.54
CA THR A 310 16.02 -21.50 7.48
C THR A 310 14.77 -21.26 8.35
N ALA A 311 13.65 -21.91 8.06
CA ALA A 311 12.36 -21.69 8.74
C ALA A 311 12.42 -21.82 10.28
N SER A 312 13.29 -22.68 10.82
CA SER A 312 13.51 -22.85 12.25
C SER A 312 14.56 -21.91 12.86
N ARG A 313 15.27 -21.14 12.04
CA ARG A 313 16.34 -20.22 12.48
C ARG A 313 15.75 -18.90 13.02
N PRO A 314 16.54 -18.15 13.83
CA PRO A 314 16.18 -16.80 14.24
C PRO A 314 15.98 -15.84 13.06
N THR A 315 16.73 -16.05 11.97
CA THR A 315 16.56 -15.33 10.70
C THR A 315 16.13 -16.30 9.62
N VAL A 316 14.97 -16.04 9.03
CA VAL A 316 14.44 -16.79 7.88
C VAL A 316 14.91 -16.11 6.61
N LEU A 317 15.52 -16.86 5.71
CA LEU A 317 16.05 -16.37 4.44
C LEU A 317 15.10 -16.73 3.30
N GLY A 318 15.15 -15.96 2.22
CA GLY A 318 14.43 -16.21 1.00
C GLY A 318 14.82 -15.24 -0.10
N ALA A 319 14.05 -15.25 -1.16
CA ALA A 319 14.14 -14.30 -2.25
C ALA A 319 12.72 -13.91 -2.70
N ALA A 320 12.54 -12.69 -3.17
CA ALA A 320 11.29 -12.29 -3.77
C ALA A 320 11.00 -13.15 -5.02
N PRO A 321 9.74 -13.54 -5.28
CA PRO A 321 9.35 -14.16 -6.55
C PRO A 321 9.68 -13.24 -7.75
N ASP A 322 9.94 -13.83 -8.93
CA ASP A 322 10.39 -13.07 -10.12
C ASP A 322 9.35 -12.10 -10.67
N ASP A 323 8.09 -12.38 -10.47
CA ASP A 323 6.93 -11.67 -11.03
C ASP A 323 6.11 -10.95 -9.97
N ALA A 324 6.64 -10.84 -8.74
CA ALA A 324 5.93 -10.18 -7.66
C ALA A 324 6.34 -8.71 -7.56
N ASP A 325 5.36 -7.82 -7.64
CA ASP A 325 5.53 -6.40 -7.31
C ASP A 325 5.64 -6.20 -5.79
N GLU A 326 5.09 -7.14 -5.02
CA GLU A 326 5.00 -7.10 -3.57
C GLU A 326 5.22 -8.50 -2.97
N VAL A 327 5.87 -8.56 -1.81
CA VAL A 327 5.98 -9.76 -0.98
C VAL A 327 5.26 -9.54 0.34
N ARG A 328 4.25 -10.36 0.58
CA ARG A 328 3.52 -10.42 1.85
C ARG A 328 4.25 -11.35 2.82
N ILE A 329 4.55 -10.85 4.01
CA ILE A 329 5.25 -11.53 5.09
C ILE A 329 4.33 -11.62 6.29
N VAL A 330 4.00 -12.82 6.72
CA VAL A 330 3.12 -13.04 7.86
C VAL A 330 3.90 -13.69 8.99
N ILE A 331 3.78 -13.11 10.18
CA ILE A 331 4.42 -13.58 11.42
C ILE A 331 3.31 -14.03 12.38
N PHE A 332 3.32 -15.30 12.72
CA PHE A 332 2.39 -15.90 13.68
C PHE A 332 3.07 -16.02 15.04
N GLU A 333 2.59 -15.26 16.02
CA GLU A 333 3.03 -15.33 17.42
C GLU A 333 2.00 -16.14 18.22
N PRO A 334 2.42 -17.17 19.01
CA PRO A 334 1.51 -17.86 19.90
C PRO A 334 0.92 -16.87 20.91
N ALA A 335 -0.41 -16.66 20.88
CA ALA A 335 -1.06 -15.84 21.89
C ALA A 335 -1.01 -16.54 23.25
N ALA A 336 -0.81 -15.76 24.32
CA ALA A 336 -0.92 -16.27 25.69
C ALA A 336 -2.33 -16.82 25.93
N LYS A 337 -2.41 -17.91 26.71
CA LYS A 337 -3.69 -18.50 27.12
C LYS A 337 -4.40 -17.60 28.12
#